data_2adb3778bf1536d7034454cf3ab3a042
#
_entry.id   2adb3778bf1536d7034454cf3ab3a042
#
_cell.length_a   1.000
_cell.length_b   1.000
_cell.length_c   1.000
_cell.angle_alpha   90.00
_cell.angle_beta   90.00
_cell.angle_gamma   90.00
#
_symmetry.space_group_name_H-M   'P 1'
#
loop_
_entity.id
_entity.type
_entity.pdbx_description
1 polymer ?
#
loop_
_entity_poly.entity_id
_entity_poly.type
_entity_poly.pdbx_seq_one_letter_code
_entity_poly.pdbx_strand_id
1 'polypeptide(L)'
;MKNMGKNDILKLILCIIICQALGSSGSVFTNMSVKTWYPTLVKPWFAPPDGLIPVVWIILFTLMGISLFLVWREGTDRPEVKAAIYIFALQFVFNIAWSGAFFGMRSPYYGLIVIVLLWLMILLTIFKFWQVSKNAALLLVPYILWVSFAMALNYNIMVLNP
;
A
#
# COMPACT_ATOMS: atom_id res chain seq x y z
N MET A 1 -7.22 13.56 -24.31
CA MET A 1 -6.12 12.67 -23.84
C MET A 1 -4.82 13.19 -24.44
N LYS A 2 -3.85 13.65 -23.63
CA LYS A 2 -2.49 13.96 -24.13
C LYS A 2 -1.89 12.67 -24.69
N ASN A 3 -1.45 12.68 -25.93
CA ASN A 3 -0.73 11.54 -26.52
C ASN A 3 0.48 11.18 -25.66
N MET A 4 0.61 9.90 -25.32
CA MET A 4 1.75 9.41 -24.56
C MET A 4 3.01 9.44 -25.44
N GLY A 5 3.98 10.29 -25.09
CA GLY A 5 5.30 10.29 -25.70
C GLY A 5 6.22 9.21 -25.09
N LYS A 6 7.38 8.97 -25.73
CA LYS A 6 8.38 8.01 -25.23
C LYS A 6 8.78 8.27 -23.77
N ASN A 7 8.89 9.55 -23.37
CA ASN A 7 9.22 9.94 -22.01
C ASN A 7 8.10 9.59 -21.00
N ASP A 8 6.83 9.59 -21.41
CA ASP A 8 5.73 9.20 -20.54
C ASP A 8 5.72 7.69 -20.29
N ILE A 9 6.06 6.90 -21.30
CA ILE A 9 6.18 5.44 -21.16
C ILE A 9 7.31 5.10 -20.16
N LEU A 10 8.46 5.77 -20.29
CA LEU A 10 9.58 5.57 -19.36
C LEU A 10 9.20 5.94 -17.93
N LYS A 11 8.52 7.09 -17.72
CA LYS A 11 8.03 7.52 -16.40
C LYS A 11 7.03 6.53 -15.82
N LEU A 12 6.11 6.00 -16.62
CA LEU A 12 5.14 4.99 -16.18
C LEU A 12 5.84 3.73 -15.68
N ILE A 13 6.76 3.18 -16.48
CA ILE A 13 7.54 1.99 -16.12
C ILE A 13 8.32 2.25 -14.83
N LEU A 14 8.96 3.41 -14.72
CA LEU A 14 9.73 3.79 -13.53
C LEU A 14 8.84 3.86 -12.29
N CYS A 15 7.66 4.48 -12.37
CA CYS A 15 6.72 4.54 -11.25
C CYS A 15 6.27 3.15 -10.80
N ILE A 16 5.96 2.25 -11.74
CA ILE A 16 5.58 0.86 -11.40
C ILE A 16 6.76 0.14 -10.73
N ILE A 17 7.96 0.24 -11.27
CA ILE A 17 9.16 -0.39 -10.68
C ILE A 17 9.42 0.13 -9.27
N ILE A 18 9.34 1.45 -9.06
CA ILE A 18 9.54 2.06 -7.74
C ILE A 18 8.50 1.54 -6.75
N CYS A 19 7.22 1.52 -7.12
CA CYS A 19 6.16 1.02 -6.24
C CYS A 19 6.31 -0.48 -5.93
N GLN A 20 6.70 -1.30 -6.91
CA GLN A 20 6.98 -2.72 -6.68
C GLN A 20 8.20 -2.92 -5.77
N ALA A 21 9.28 -2.17 -5.99
CA ALA A 21 10.49 -2.28 -5.17
C ALA A 21 10.24 -1.85 -3.72
N LEU A 22 9.59 -0.70 -3.51
CA LEU A 22 9.23 -0.21 -2.18
C LEU A 22 8.25 -1.15 -1.47
N GLY A 23 7.20 -1.60 -2.16
CA GLY A 23 6.23 -2.52 -1.59
C GLY A 23 6.86 -3.87 -1.24
N SER A 24 7.69 -4.41 -2.12
CA SER A 24 8.39 -5.67 -1.87
C SER A 24 9.42 -5.58 -0.75
N SER A 25 9.92 -4.40 -0.40
CA SER A 25 10.86 -4.23 0.73
C SER A 25 10.25 -4.65 2.07
N GLY A 26 8.93 -4.49 2.25
CA GLY A 26 8.20 -5.00 3.42
C GLY A 26 8.23 -6.53 3.55
N SER A 27 8.44 -7.26 2.44
CA SER A 27 8.53 -8.72 2.45
C SER A 27 9.73 -9.26 3.25
N VAL A 28 10.76 -8.45 3.46
CA VAL A 28 11.89 -8.79 4.34
C VAL A 28 11.36 -9.12 5.74
N PHE A 29 10.50 -8.27 6.30
CA PHE A 29 9.88 -8.52 7.61
C PHE A 29 8.87 -9.67 7.57
N THR A 30 8.08 -9.75 6.51
CA THR A 30 7.10 -10.84 6.34
C THR A 30 7.80 -12.20 6.33
N ASN A 31 8.90 -12.34 5.60
CA ASN A 31 9.66 -13.59 5.50
C ASN A 31 10.29 -14.05 6.82
N MET A 32 10.49 -13.14 7.78
CA MET A 32 11.03 -13.49 9.11
C MET A 32 10.09 -14.39 9.92
N SER A 33 8.78 -14.30 9.70
CA SER A 33 7.81 -14.97 10.56
C SER A 33 6.62 -15.61 9.84
N VAL A 34 6.44 -15.38 8.53
CA VAL A 34 5.29 -15.90 7.77
C VAL A 34 5.24 -17.44 7.73
N LYS A 35 6.39 -18.10 7.79
CA LYS A 35 6.48 -19.59 7.78
C LYS A 35 6.61 -20.19 9.17
N THR A 36 6.89 -19.41 10.19
CA THR A 36 7.19 -19.89 11.55
C THR A 36 6.14 -19.48 12.56
N TRP A 37 5.89 -18.17 12.69
CA TRP A 37 4.95 -17.63 13.68
C TRP A 37 3.52 -17.45 13.12
N TYR A 38 3.37 -16.93 11.91
CA TYR A 38 2.04 -16.63 11.35
C TYR A 38 1.12 -17.88 11.21
N PRO A 39 1.62 -19.10 10.92
CA PRO A 39 0.80 -20.30 10.91
C PRO A 39 0.32 -20.76 12.29
N THR A 40 0.98 -20.32 13.39
CA THR A 40 0.57 -20.66 14.76
C THR A 40 -0.60 -19.82 15.26
N LEU A 41 -0.93 -18.72 14.56
CA LEU A 41 -2.01 -17.83 14.95
C LEU A 41 -3.38 -18.45 14.63
N VAL A 42 -4.33 -18.25 15.54
CA VAL A 42 -5.75 -18.52 15.28
C VAL A 42 -6.26 -17.42 14.35
N LYS A 43 -6.72 -17.84 13.18
CA LYS A 43 -7.22 -16.95 12.14
C LYS A 43 -8.75 -16.95 12.10
N PRO A 44 -9.41 -15.82 11.80
CA PRO A 44 -10.87 -15.80 11.61
C PRO A 44 -11.26 -16.59 10.37
N TRP A 45 -12.50 -17.02 10.31
CA TRP A 45 -13.04 -17.87 9.23
C TRP A 45 -12.94 -17.22 7.82
N PHE A 46 -12.91 -15.89 7.75
CA PHE A 46 -12.80 -15.14 6.50
C PHE A 46 -11.35 -14.85 6.08
N ALA A 47 -10.36 -15.39 6.77
CA ALA A 47 -8.96 -15.20 6.40
C ALA A 47 -8.70 -15.75 5.00
N PRO A 48 -8.06 -14.97 4.11
CA PRO A 48 -7.79 -15.42 2.74
C PRO A 48 -6.72 -16.51 2.74
N PRO A 49 -6.68 -17.36 1.70
CA PRO A 49 -5.56 -18.27 1.51
C PRO A 49 -4.23 -17.51 1.45
N ASP A 50 -3.20 -18.04 2.11
CA ASP A 50 -1.90 -17.36 2.23
C ASP A 50 -1.27 -17.02 0.85
N GLY A 51 -1.50 -17.87 -0.17
CA GLY A 51 -1.03 -17.63 -1.54
C GLY A 51 -1.73 -16.51 -2.29
N LEU A 52 -2.91 -16.07 -1.87
CA LEU A 52 -3.64 -14.96 -2.49
C LEU A 52 -3.03 -13.60 -2.14
N ILE A 53 -2.54 -13.45 -0.91
CA ILE A 53 -2.07 -12.19 -0.37
C ILE A 53 -0.95 -11.56 -1.23
N PRO A 54 0.12 -12.28 -1.62
CA PRO A 54 1.16 -11.71 -2.48
C PRO A 54 0.65 -11.27 -3.85
N VAL A 55 -0.27 -12.01 -4.46
CA VAL A 55 -0.85 -11.69 -5.77
C VAL A 55 -1.62 -10.37 -5.71
N VAL A 56 -2.43 -10.17 -4.67
CA VAL A 56 -3.17 -8.93 -4.46
C VAL A 56 -2.20 -7.74 -4.30
N TRP A 57 -1.13 -7.90 -3.52
CA TRP A 57 -0.15 -6.81 -3.33
C TRP A 57 0.57 -6.43 -4.63
N ILE A 58 0.93 -7.41 -5.49
CA ILE A 58 1.53 -7.11 -6.81
C ILE A 58 0.57 -6.26 -7.65
N ILE A 59 -0.72 -6.61 -7.68
CA ILE A 59 -1.74 -5.83 -8.40
C ILE A 59 -1.86 -4.42 -7.81
N LEU A 60 -1.94 -4.30 -6.48
CA LEU A 60 -2.08 -3.01 -5.81
C LEU A 60 -0.87 -2.10 -6.05
N PHE A 61 0.37 -2.61 -5.94
CA PHE A 61 1.57 -1.83 -6.22
C PHE A 61 1.65 -1.40 -7.69
N THR A 62 1.14 -2.22 -8.62
CA THR A 62 1.02 -1.83 -10.03
C THR A 62 0.04 -0.66 -10.19
N LEU A 63 -1.15 -0.75 -9.60
CA LEU A 63 -2.15 0.33 -9.63
C LEU A 63 -1.63 1.62 -8.98
N MET A 64 -0.91 1.50 -7.87
CA MET A 64 -0.25 2.62 -7.19
C MET A 64 0.80 3.27 -8.09
N GLY A 65 1.59 2.48 -8.83
CA GLY A 65 2.57 2.99 -9.79
C GLY A 65 1.92 3.75 -10.94
N ILE A 66 0.83 3.22 -11.49
CA ILE A 66 0.05 3.92 -12.53
C ILE A 66 -0.56 5.21 -11.96
N SER A 67 -1.11 5.16 -10.76
CA SER A 67 -1.67 6.32 -10.06
C SER A 67 -0.63 7.41 -9.83
N LEU A 68 0.55 7.07 -9.35
CA LEU A 68 1.68 7.98 -9.16
C LEU A 68 2.10 8.62 -10.48
N PHE A 69 2.19 7.84 -11.57
CA PHE A 69 2.50 8.35 -12.89
C PHE A 69 1.50 9.40 -13.36
N LEU A 70 0.19 9.15 -13.18
CA LEU A 70 -0.85 10.10 -13.58
C LEU A 70 -0.74 11.44 -12.84
N VAL A 71 -0.33 11.42 -11.58
CA VAL A 71 -0.07 12.64 -10.81
C VAL A 71 1.23 13.30 -11.27
N TRP A 72 2.30 12.54 -11.46
CA TRP A 72 3.61 13.07 -11.86
C TRP A 72 3.56 13.78 -13.22
N ARG A 73 2.81 13.24 -14.18
CA ARG A 73 2.68 13.83 -15.52
C ARG A 73 1.96 15.18 -15.56
N GLU A 74 1.25 15.57 -14.49
CA GLU A 74 0.61 16.89 -14.36
C GLU A 74 1.62 18.03 -14.09
N GLY A 75 2.89 17.69 -13.87
CA GLY A 75 4.01 18.62 -13.72
C GLY A 75 4.41 18.86 -12.26
N THR A 76 5.67 18.56 -11.96
CA THR A 76 6.23 18.71 -10.61
C THR A 76 6.53 20.16 -10.21
N ASP A 77 6.34 21.13 -11.09
CA ASP A 77 6.48 22.56 -10.76
C ASP A 77 5.31 23.07 -9.91
N ARG A 78 4.18 22.38 -9.96
CA ARG A 78 2.97 22.70 -9.21
C ARG A 78 3.10 22.25 -7.75
N PRO A 79 2.83 23.14 -6.76
CA PRO A 79 2.91 22.79 -5.33
C PRO A 79 1.99 21.66 -4.94
N GLU A 80 0.78 21.57 -5.53
CA GLU A 80 -0.21 20.54 -5.25
C GLU A 80 0.29 19.15 -5.67
N VAL A 81 1.00 19.07 -6.80
CA VAL A 81 1.60 17.82 -7.29
C VAL A 81 2.72 17.37 -6.36
N LYS A 82 3.60 18.30 -5.93
CA LYS A 82 4.66 17.99 -4.96
C LYS A 82 4.07 17.47 -3.65
N ALA A 83 3.08 18.18 -3.09
CA ALA A 83 2.42 17.76 -1.86
C ALA A 83 1.78 16.37 -1.98
N ALA A 84 1.10 16.09 -3.11
CA ALA A 84 0.50 14.80 -3.37
C ALA A 84 1.54 13.67 -3.41
N ILE A 85 2.67 13.88 -4.09
CA ILE A 85 3.77 12.91 -4.17
C ILE A 85 4.41 12.68 -2.78
N TYR A 86 4.62 13.72 -1.98
CA TYR A 86 5.16 13.58 -0.62
C TYR A 86 4.24 12.76 0.29
N ILE A 87 2.93 13.03 0.26
CA ILE A 87 1.95 12.25 1.03
C ILE A 87 1.91 10.79 0.55
N PHE A 88 1.98 10.56 -0.75
CA PHE A 88 2.08 9.23 -1.33
C PHE A 88 3.36 8.50 -0.88
N ALA A 89 4.50 9.16 -0.83
CA ALA A 89 5.73 8.57 -0.31
C ALA A 89 5.61 8.23 1.18
N LEU A 90 5.01 9.12 1.97
CA LEU A 90 4.83 8.90 3.40
C LEU A 90 3.91 7.71 3.70
N GLN A 91 2.83 7.50 2.93
CA GLN A 91 1.99 6.32 3.11
C GLN A 91 2.76 5.01 2.84
N PHE A 92 3.75 5.00 1.91
CA PHE A 92 4.61 3.83 1.71
C PHE A 92 5.46 3.52 2.93
N VAL A 93 5.94 4.53 3.65
CA VAL A 93 6.66 4.32 4.93
C VAL A 93 5.77 3.57 5.92
N PHE A 94 4.50 3.96 6.06
CA PHE A 94 3.56 3.25 6.92
C PHE A 94 3.21 1.85 6.39
N ASN A 95 3.17 1.65 5.07
CA ASN A 95 2.95 0.34 4.47
C ASN A 95 4.06 -0.66 4.84
N ILE A 96 5.32 -0.23 4.73
CA ILE A 96 6.49 -1.03 5.12
C ILE A 96 6.51 -1.22 6.65
N ALA A 97 6.25 -0.16 7.41
CA ALA A 97 6.22 -0.20 8.87
C ALA A 97 5.18 -1.19 9.40
N TRP A 98 4.03 -1.35 8.71
CA TRP A 98 3.04 -2.35 9.08
C TRP A 98 3.60 -3.77 9.00
N SER A 99 4.29 -4.11 7.93
CA SER A 99 4.96 -5.42 7.81
C SER A 99 5.99 -5.61 8.93
N GLY A 100 6.75 -4.57 9.27
CA GLY A 100 7.69 -4.58 10.41
C GLY A 100 7.00 -4.81 11.74
N ALA A 101 5.90 -4.10 12.01
CA ALA A 101 5.16 -4.20 13.26
C ALA A 101 4.44 -5.56 13.39
N PHE A 102 3.73 -5.99 12.35
CA PHE A 102 2.97 -7.23 12.39
C PHE A 102 3.86 -8.48 12.35
N PHE A 103 4.73 -8.59 11.33
CA PHE A 103 5.56 -9.77 11.10
C PHE A 103 6.93 -9.67 11.76
N GLY A 104 7.60 -8.51 11.71
CA GLY A 104 8.94 -8.33 12.28
C GLY A 104 8.91 -8.38 13.80
N MET A 105 7.99 -7.66 14.43
CA MET A 105 7.80 -7.65 15.89
C MET A 105 6.87 -8.78 16.37
N ARG A 106 6.27 -9.53 15.45
CA ARG A 106 5.28 -10.60 15.74
C ARG A 106 4.15 -10.11 16.66
N SER A 107 3.66 -8.91 16.40
CA SER A 107 2.66 -8.25 17.24
C SER A 107 1.44 -7.80 16.45
N PRO A 108 0.30 -8.51 16.53
CA PRO A 108 -0.95 -8.05 15.97
C PRO A 108 -1.40 -6.69 16.54
N TYR A 109 -1.07 -6.39 17.80
CA TYR A 109 -1.39 -5.13 18.45
C TYR A 109 -0.68 -3.94 17.79
N TYR A 110 0.65 -3.99 17.66
CA TYR A 110 1.40 -2.93 16.98
C TYR A 110 1.06 -2.89 15.48
N GLY A 111 0.82 -4.03 14.87
CA GLY A 111 0.29 -4.10 13.50
C GLY A 111 -1.01 -3.33 13.34
N LEU A 112 -1.95 -3.46 14.30
CA LEU A 112 -3.22 -2.74 14.28
C LEU A 112 -3.04 -1.22 14.36
N ILE A 113 -2.18 -0.75 15.24
CA ILE A 113 -1.88 0.69 15.36
C ILE A 113 -1.35 1.23 14.03
N VAL A 114 -0.36 0.56 13.46
CA VAL A 114 0.28 1.03 12.22
C VAL A 114 -0.67 0.96 11.01
N ILE A 115 -1.53 -0.08 10.90
CA ILE A 115 -2.46 -0.19 9.78
C ILE A 115 -3.57 0.85 9.82
N VAL A 116 -3.99 1.29 11.01
CA VAL A 116 -4.92 2.42 11.17
C VAL A 116 -4.27 3.71 10.66
N LEU A 117 -3.02 3.98 11.04
CA LEU A 117 -2.27 5.13 10.54
C LEU A 117 -2.07 5.05 9.02
N LEU A 118 -1.72 3.88 8.51
CA LEU A 118 -1.62 3.62 7.07
C LEU A 118 -2.94 3.94 6.36
N TRP A 119 -4.06 3.47 6.88
CA TRP A 119 -5.39 3.71 6.30
C TRP A 119 -5.71 5.20 6.20
N LEU A 120 -5.43 5.96 7.27
CA LEU A 120 -5.59 7.43 7.28
C LEU A 120 -4.69 8.10 6.23
N MET A 121 -3.46 7.63 6.08
CA MET A 121 -2.51 8.16 5.09
C MET A 121 -2.93 7.83 3.66
N ILE A 122 -3.54 6.66 3.42
CA ILE A 122 -4.10 6.31 2.10
C ILE A 122 -5.28 7.23 1.79
N LEU A 123 -6.18 7.45 2.75
CA LEU A 123 -7.32 8.35 2.57
C LEU A 123 -6.86 9.77 2.23
N LEU A 124 -5.86 10.28 2.95
CA LEU A 124 -5.27 11.58 2.66
C LEU A 124 -4.61 11.61 1.27
N THR A 125 -3.94 10.53 0.86
CA THR A 125 -3.35 10.41 -0.47
C THR A 125 -4.43 10.46 -1.56
N ILE A 126 -5.53 9.73 -1.40
CA ILE A 126 -6.67 9.75 -2.33
C ILE A 126 -7.22 11.17 -2.46
N PHE A 127 -7.40 11.87 -1.34
CA PHE A 127 -7.87 13.26 -1.33
C PHE A 127 -6.92 14.21 -2.09
N LYS A 128 -5.61 14.10 -1.84
CA LYS A 128 -4.60 14.92 -2.53
C LYS A 128 -4.51 14.58 -4.02
N PHE A 129 -4.58 13.30 -4.36
CA PHE A 129 -4.58 12.86 -5.77
C PHE A 129 -5.84 13.32 -6.50
N TRP A 130 -7.00 13.32 -5.83
CA TRP A 130 -8.24 13.84 -6.41
C TRP A 130 -8.15 15.30 -6.85
N GLN A 131 -7.42 16.12 -6.10
CA GLN A 131 -7.18 17.54 -6.43
C GLN A 131 -6.31 17.71 -7.69
N VAL A 132 -5.49 16.71 -8.02
CA VAL A 132 -4.57 16.73 -9.18
C VAL A 132 -5.14 15.94 -10.36
N SER A 133 -5.59 14.71 -10.11
CA SER A 133 -6.11 13.78 -11.12
C SER A 133 -7.13 12.82 -10.52
N LYS A 134 -8.38 12.95 -10.91
CA LYS A 134 -9.47 12.07 -10.44
C LYS A 134 -9.18 10.59 -10.77
N ASN A 135 -8.66 10.32 -11.97
CA ASN A 135 -8.34 8.96 -12.38
C ASN A 135 -7.23 8.34 -11.51
N ALA A 136 -6.23 9.15 -11.10
CA ALA A 136 -5.19 8.69 -10.19
C ALA A 136 -5.79 8.32 -8.82
N ALA A 137 -6.67 9.14 -8.27
CA ALA A 137 -7.33 8.86 -7.00
C ALA A 137 -8.21 7.59 -7.07
N LEU A 138 -8.96 7.39 -8.16
CA LEU A 138 -9.80 6.20 -8.35
C LEU A 138 -8.99 4.90 -8.40
N LEU A 139 -7.76 4.93 -8.95
CA LEU A 139 -6.85 3.77 -8.97
C LEU A 139 -6.38 3.35 -7.55
N LEU A 140 -6.49 4.22 -6.55
CA LEU A 140 -6.18 3.90 -5.16
C LEU A 140 -7.38 3.34 -4.37
N VAL A 141 -8.59 3.33 -4.95
CA VAL A 141 -9.78 2.78 -4.27
C VAL A 141 -9.62 1.28 -3.95
N PRO A 142 -9.14 0.40 -4.87
CA PRO A 142 -8.89 -1.00 -4.51
C PRO A 142 -7.88 -1.14 -3.36
N TYR A 143 -6.91 -0.24 -3.26
CA TYR A 143 -5.91 -0.26 -2.19
C TYR A 143 -6.53 0.05 -0.83
N ILE A 144 -7.33 1.11 -0.69
CA ILE A 144 -7.97 1.41 0.60
C ILE A 144 -8.97 0.33 1.00
N LEU A 145 -9.68 -0.29 0.05
CA LEU A 145 -10.59 -1.40 0.33
C LEU A 145 -9.82 -2.63 0.85
N TRP A 146 -8.69 -2.96 0.23
CA TRP A 146 -7.84 -4.07 0.70
C TRP A 146 -7.25 -3.80 2.08
N VAL A 147 -6.78 -2.58 2.35
CA VAL A 147 -6.25 -2.22 3.67
C VAL A 147 -7.36 -2.20 4.73
N SER A 148 -8.59 -1.80 4.38
CA SER A 148 -9.75 -1.91 5.28
C SER A 148 -10.03 -3.36 5.66
N PHE A 149 -9.99 -4.26 4.69
CA PHE A 149 -10.10 -5.70 4.92
C PHE A 149 -8.94 -6.23 5.79
N ALA A 150 -7.69 -5.85 5.46
CA ALA A 150 -6.51 -6.26 6.23
C ALA A 150 -6.55 -5.72 7.66
N MET A 151 -7.11 -4.52 7.89
CA MET A 151 -7.31 -3.96 9.22
C MET A 151 -8.31 -4.79 10.04
N ALA A 152 -9.44 -5.19 9.43
CA ALA A 152 -10.40 -6.08 10.08
C ALA A 152 -9.80 -7.45 10.39
N LEU A 153 -8.99 -8.00 9.47
CA LEU A 153 -8.27 -9.25 9.68
C LEU A 153 -7.26 -9.13 10.83
N ASN A 154 -6.46 -8.08 10.84
CA ASN A 154 -5.47 -7.80 11.90
C ASN A 154 -6.14 -7.67 13.28
N TYR A 155 -7.26 -6.94 13.36
CA TYR A 155 -8.04 -6.80 14.60
C TYR A 155 -8.54 -8.15 15.12
N ASN A 156 -9.13 -8.96 14.23
CA ASN A 156 -9.62 -10.29 14.63
C ASN A 156 -8.49 -11.23 15.06
N ILE A 157 -7.35 -11.21 14.37
CA ILE A 157 -6.17 -11.98 14.78
C ILE A 157 -5.71 -11.53 16.16
N MET A 158 -5.67 -10.21 16.45
CA MET A 158 -5.30 -9.70 17.77
C MET A 158 -6.23 -10.20 18.87
N VAL A 159 -7.54 -10.20 18.63
CA VAL A 159 -8.53 -10.64 19.63
C VAL A 159 -8.49 -12.15 19.86
N LEU A 160 -8.23 -12.93 18.82
CA LEU A 160 -8.16 -14.40 18.88
C LEU A 160 -6.84 -14.93 19.47
N ASN A 161 -5.81 -14.07 19.61
CA ASN A 161 -4.49 -14.44 20.12
C ASN A 161 -4.04 -13.40 21.17
N PRO A 162 -4.69 -13.39 22.37
CA PRO A 162 -4.41 -12.43 23.43
C PRO A 162 -3.01 -12.60 24.05
#